data_4db2ae3af3b7bb7292682bf793f32a1c
#
_entry.id   4db2ae3af3b7bb7292682bf793f32a1c
#
_cell.length_a   1.000
_cell.length_b   1.000
_cell.length_c   1.000
_cell.angle_alpha   90.00
_cell.angle_beta   90.00
_cell.angle_gamma   90.00
#
_symmetry.space_group_name_H-M   'P 1'
#
loop_
_entity.id
_entity.type
_entity.pdbx_description
1 polymer ?
#
loop_
_entity_poly.entity_id
_entity_poly.type
_entity_poly.pdbx_seq_one_letter_code
_entity_poly.pdbx_strand_id
1 'polypeptide(L)' 'MDNYVVLVPGQSEQFLDREETLLWLQSWLNNFDELPYDLACKSSILEASQYLLDTACDLEIKNGFTIQWYAVRLESPDL' A
#
# COMPACT_ATOMS: atom_id res chain seq x y z
N MET A 1 0.87 -5.17 -17.03
CA MET A 1 -0.03 -4.94 -15.89
C MET A 1 0.74 -5.16 -14.60
N ASP A 2 0.69 -4.22 -13.70
CA ASP A 2 1.46 -4.32 -12.46
C ASP A 2 0.68 -5.07 -11.41
N ASN A 3 1.35 -6.02 -10.78
CA ASN A 3 0.83 -6.72 -9.62
C ASN A 3 1.66 -6.32 -8.41
N TYR A 4 1.04 -6.42 -7.25
CA TYR A 4 1.68 -6.07 -6.00
C TYR A 4 1.58 -7.21 -5.01
N VAL A 5 2.60 -7.32 -4.17
CA VAL A 5 2.56 -8.18 -2.99
C VAL A 5 2.39 -7.29 -1.79
N VAL A 6 1.40 -7.60 -0.96
CA VAL A 6 1.14 -6.85 0.26
C VAL A 6 1.36 -7.75 1.47
N LEU A 7 1.96 -7.17 2.50
CA LEU A 7 2.38 -7.90 3.68
C LEU A 7 1.81 -7.22 4.93
N VAL A 8 1.12 -8.00 5.75
CA VAL A 8 0.59 -7.54 7.02
C VAL A 8 1.16 -8.45 8.11
N PRO A 9 1.68 -7.90 9.22
CA PRO A 9 2.22 -8.72 10.29
C PRO A 9 1.23 -9.79 10.75
N GLY A 10 1.70 -11.02 10.83
CA GLY A 10 0.87 -12.14 11.27
C GLY A 10 -0.03 -12.74 10.21
N GLN A 11 0.02 -12.24 8.99
CA GLN A 11 -0.79 -12.75 7.88
C GLN A 11 0.09 -13.23 6.74
N SER A 12 -0.46 -14.12 5.93
CA SER A 12 0.22 -14.55 4.71
C SER A 12 0.23 -13.42 3.70
N GLU A 13 1.27 -13.39 2.86
CA GLU A 13 1.33 -12.39 1.79
C GLU A 13 0.18 -12.59 0.81
N GLN A 14 -0.26 -11.49 0.20
CA GLN A 14 -1.33 -11.50 -0.79
C GLN A 14 -0.85 -10.86 -2.08
N PHE A 15 -1.36 -11.37 -3.19
CA PHE A 15 -1.10 -10.78 -4.51
C PHE A 15 -2.33 -9.98 -4.94
N LEU A 16 -2.12 -8.71 -5.21
CA LEU A 16 -3.19 -7.79 -5.59
C LEU A 16 -2.78 -7.05 -6.86
N ASP A 17 -3.76 -6.65 -7.67
CA ASP A 17 -3.48 -5.74 -8.76
C ASP A 17 -3.40 -4.30 -8.23
N ARG A 18 -3.12 -3.32 -9.11
CA ARG A 18 -2.96 -1.94 -8.68
C ARG A 18 -4.22 -1.38 -8.02
N GLU A 19 -5.36 -1.65 -8.61
CA GLU A 19 -6.64 -1.16 -8.10
C GLU A 19 -6.95 -1.75 -6.72
N GLU A 20 -6.77 -3.04 -6.58
CA GLU A 20 -6.97 -3.73 -5.31
C GLU A 20 -6.00 -3.21 -4.25
N THR A 21 -4.76 -2.97 -4.63
CA THR A 21 -3.76 -2.45 -3.70
C THR A 21 -4.13 -1.04 -3.24
N LEU A 22 -4.64 -0.20 -4.13
CA LEU A 22 -5.12 1.14 -3.75
C LEU A 22 -6.27 1.05 -2.75
N LEU A 23 -7.21 0.14 -2.97
CA LEU A 23 -8.33 -0.06 -2.03
C LEU A 23 -7.82 -0.57 -0.68
N TRP A 24 -6.84 -1.47 -0.71
CA TRP A 24 -6.21 -2.00 0.49
C TRP A 24 -5.54 -0.88 1.29
N LEU A 25 -4.77 -0.01 0.63
CA LEU A 25 -4.14 1.14 1.29
C LEU A 25 -5.18 2.10 1.85
N GLN A 26 -6.26 2.37 1.11
CA GLN A 26 -7.32 3.24 1.59
C GLN A 26 -7.96 2.70 2.87
N SER A 27 -8.15 1.39 2.95
CA SER A 27 -8.73 0.78 4.14
C SER A 27 -7.85 0.99 5.37
N TRP A 28 -6.52 0.93 5.21
CA TRP A 28 -5.60 1.20 6.30
C TRP A 28 -5.61 2.67 6.69
N LEU A 29 -5.59 3.58 5.71
CA LEU A 29 -5.59 5.01 5.97
C LEU A 29 -6.88 5.47 6.65
N ASN A 30 -8.00 4.85 6.33
CA ASN A 30 -9.28 5.16 6.96
C ASN A 30 -9.33 4.80 8.44
N ASN A 31 -8.45 3.91 8.89
CA ASN A 31 -8.40 3.50 10.29
C ASN A 31 -7.50 4.38 11.15
N PHE A 32 -6.82 5.35 10.56
CA PHE A 32 -6.01 6.29 11.31
C PHE A 32 -6.89 7.34 11.95
N ASP A 33 -6.66 7.62 13.24
CA ASP A 33 -7.30 8.75 13.91
C ASP A 33 -6.72 10.06 13.38
N GLU A 34 -5.43 10.06 13.10
CA GLU A 34 -4.74 11.23 12.59
C GLU A 34 -3.67 10.77 11.61
N LEU A 35 -3.80 11.21 10.36
CA LEU A 35 -2.84 10.84 9.31
C LEU A 35 -1.51 11.54 9.54
N PRO A 36 -0.38 10.88 9.16
CA PRO A 36 0.90 11.58 9.08
C PRO A 36 0.79 12.82 8.21
N TYR A 37 1.59 13.83 8.54
CA TYR A 37 1.52 15.13 7.87
C TYR A 37 1.56 15.03 6.34
N ASP A 38 2.48 14.22 5.82
CA ASP A 38 2.64 14.04 4.37
C ASP A 38 1.36 13.58 3.69
N LEU A 39 0.57 12.77 4.38
CA LEU A 39 -0.66 12.22 3.84
C LEU A 39 -1.85 13.13 4.14
N ALA A 40 -1.81 13.81 5.28
CA ALA A 40 -2.90 14.70 5.68
C ALA A 40 -3.03 15.90 4.75
N CYS A 41 -1.94 16.30 4.07
CA CYS A 41 -1.98 17.41 3.13
C CYS A 41 -2.48 17.03 1.75
N LYS A 42 -2.80 15.74 1.51
CA LYS A 42 -3.41 15.32 0.25
C LYS A 42 -4.89 15.65 0.24
N SER A 43 -5.45 15.82 -0.94
CA SER A 43 -6.84 16.27 -1.07
C SER A 43 -7.86 15.17 -0.76
N SER A 44 -7.45 13.89 -0.79
CA SER A 44 -8.33 12.76 -0.53
C SER A 44 -7.54 11.56 -0.07
N ILE A 45 -8.24 10.59 0.50
CA ILE A 45 -7.64 9.31 0.89
C ILE A 45 -7.14 8.56 -0.35
N LEU A 46 -7.85 8.66 -1.46
CA LEU A 46 -7.40 8.04 -2.71
C LEU A 46 -6.08 8.64 -3.16
N GLU A 47 -5.95 9.96 -3.13
CA GLU A 47 -4.72 10.63 -3.52
C GLU A 47 -3.57 10.25 -2.59
N ALA A 48 -3.83 10.18 -1.29
CA ALA A 48 -2.83 9.74 -0.32
C ALA A 48 -2.38 8.30 -0.61
N SER A 49 -3.31 7.42 -0.97
CA SER A 49 -3.01 6.03 -1.31
C SER A 49 -2.15 5.94 -2.57
N GLN A 50 -2.47 6.73 -3.59
CA GLN A 50 -1.69 6.77 -4.82
C GLN A 50 -0.27 7.27 -4.56
N TYR A 51 -0.15 8.29 -3.73
CA TYR A 51 1.15 8.82 -3.34
C TYR A 51 2.00 7.75 -2.64
N LEU A 52 1.41 7.04 -1.69
CA LEU A 52 2.10 5.95 -0.99
C LEU A 52 2.52 4.84 -1.95
N LEU A 53 1.60 4.44 -2.82
CA LEU A 53 1.87 3.35 -3.75
C LEU A 53 3.05 3.65 -4.66
N ASP A 54 3.18 4.91 -5.07
CA ASP A 54 4.20 5.32 -6.04
C ASP A 54 5.51 5.74 -5.40
N THR A 55 5.53 6.09 -4.11
CA THR A 55 6.71 6.68 -3.48
C THR A 55 7.24 5.91 -2.27
N ALA A 56 6.49 4.97 -1.75
CA ALA A 56 6.86 4.24 -0.54
C ALA A 56 6.65 2.74 -0.71
N CYS A 57 7.14 1.97 0.22
CA CYS A 57 6.95 0.51 0.24
C CYS A 57 6.52 0.00 1.61
N ASP A 58 6.35 0.88 2.57
CA ASP A 58 5.88 0.51 3.89
C ASP A 58 5.15 1.67 4.56
N LEU A 59 4.38 1.34 5.59
CA LEU A 59 3.67 2.32 6.38
C LEU A 59 3.50 1.76 7.79
N GLU A 60 3.99 2.49 8.78
CA GLU A 60 3.80 2.14 10.17
C GLU A 60 2.40 2.57 10.60
N ILE A 61 1.57 1.60 10.95
CA ILE A 61 0.18 1.85 11.37
C ILE A 61 0.16 2.27 12.84
N LYS A 62 0.96 1.58 13.64
CA LYS A 62 1.18 1.90 15.06
C LYS A 62 2.51 1.27 15.46
N ASN A 63 2.99 1.59 16.65
CA ASN A 63 4.26 1.08 17.13
C ASN A 63 4.35 -0.43 17.01
N GLY A 64 5.34 -0.89 16.26
CA GLY A 64 5.56 -2.31 16.07
C GLY A 64 4.65 -2.98 15.06
N PHE A 65 3.80 -2.21 14.35
CA PHE A 65 2.90 -2.77 13.34
C PHE A 65 3.07 -2.01 12.05
N THR A 66 3.84 -2.57 11.12
CA THR A 66 4.15 -1.95 9.83
C THR A 66 3.65 -2.83 8.69
N ILE A 67 2.85 -2.27 7.82
CA ILE A 67 2.44 -2.95 6.59
C ILE A 67 3.44 -2.62 5.49
N GLN A 68 3.57 -3.52 4.51
CA GLN A 68 4.51 -3.36 3.41
C GLN A 68 3.84 -3.76 2.10
N TRP A 69 4.35 -3.22 1.02
CA TRP A 69 3.90 -3.59 -0.33
C TRP A 69 5.03 -3.35 -1.30
N TYR A 70 5.05 -4.13 -2.38
CA TYR A 70 6.01 -3.89 -3.45
C TYR A 70 5.46 -4.40 -4.77
N ALA A 71 5.91 -3.76 -5.83
CA ALA A 71 5.49 -4.12 -7.17
C ALA A 71 6.21 -5.40 -7.63
N VAL A 72 5.47 -6.27 -8.28
CA VAL A 72 6.01 -7.50 -8.86
C VAL A 72 5.66 -7.51 -10.32
N ARG A 73 6.68 -7.67 -11.16
CA ARG A 73 6.46 -7.83 -12.59
C ARG A 73 6.44 -9.31 -12.95
N LEU A 74 5.36 -9.70 -13.57
CA LEU A 74 5.26 -11.04 -14.13
C LEU A 74 5.69 -10.97 -15.59
N GLU A 75 6.95 -11.29 -15.84
CA GLU A 75 7.49 -11.28 -17.20
C GLU A 75 7.61 -12.68 -17.72
N SER A 76 7.44 -12.81 -19.02
CA SER A 76 7.62 -14.09 -19.69
C SER A 76 9.11 -14.44 -19.67
N PRO A 77 9.48 -15.62 -19.18
CA PRO A 77 10.89 -15.97 -19.03
C PRO A 77 11.60 -16.31 -20.35
N ASP A 78 10.88 -16.41 -21.42
CA ASP A 78 11.43 -16.79 -22.72
C ASP A 78 11.69 -15.60 -23.64
N LEU A 79 11.68 -14.44 -23.11
CA LEU A 79 12.02 -13.24 -23.88
C LEU A 79 13.50 -13.06 -24.06
#